data_40374542ff0c9b213631e255970eb4fb
#
_entry.id   40374542ff0c9b213631e255970eb4fb
#
_cell.length_a   1.000
_cell.length_b   1.000
_cell.length_c   1.000
_cell.angle_alpha   90.00
_cell.angle_beta   90.00
_cell.angle_gamma   90.00
#
_symmetry.space_group_name_H-M   'P 1'
#
loop_
_entity.id
_entity.type
_entity.pdbx_description
1 polymer ?
#
loop_
_entity_poly.entity_id
_entity_poly.type
_entity_poly.pdbx_seq_one_letter_code
_entity_poly.pdbx_strand_id
1 'polypeptide(L)'
;TEIAECDPLSYIGQDSYQSGKLAGKLISYGEKNPCRILVTHIDEEISNAAHLGKKEQGLRDYFSQTEHLKKYEILSIELKLSELEDTCNILDQHLSSPSKPAQIFVTTSRAHHIAKYLQRNHIDNIKVIGYDLLPQNIEWMTKGTIAFLINQNPKGQGYWGIYELVNHLVFKKKVNKLKFLPLDIVTFENLGYY
;
A
#
# COMPACT_ATOMS: atom_id res chain seq x y z
N THR A 1 13.11 -4.17 -0.73
CA THR A 1 12.62 -5.29 -1.57
C THR A 1 13.39 -6.54 -1.19
N GLU A 2 12.68 -7.61 -0.86
CA GLU A 2 13.28 -8.92 -0.59
C GLU A 2 13.59 -9.58 -1.94
N ILE A 3 14.87 -9.88 -2.19
CA ILE A 3 15.31 -10.55 -3.42
C ILE A 3 15.51 -12.02 -3.07
N ALA A 4 14.66 -12.90 -3.61
CA ALA A 4 14.61 -14.32 -3.25
C ALA A 4 15.90 -15.10 -3.54
N GLU A 5 16.72 -14.65 -4.50
CA GLU A 5 17.96 -15.32 -4.93
C GLU A 5 19.20 -14.84 -4.19
N CYS A 6 19.07 -13.86 -3.28
CA CYS A 6 20.18 -13.34 -2.51
C CYS A 6 20.11 -13.83 -1.06
N ASP A 7 21.27 -14.15 -0.46
CA ASP A 7 21.40 -14.31 0.98
C ASP A 7 21.92 -12.99 1.61
N PRO A 8 21.04 -12.02 1.89
CA PRO A 8 21.45 -10.74 2.41
C PRO A 8 21.99 -10.88 3.85
N LEU A 9 22.87 -9.97 4.24
CA LEU A 9 23.35 -9.89 5.62
C LEU A 9 22.17 -9.70 6.59
N SER A 10 21.25 -8.83 6.26
CA SER A 10 20.02 -8.54 7.01
C SER A 10 18.97 -7.94 6.08
N TYR A 11 17.71 -8.28 6.27
CA TYR A 11 16.58 -7.55 5.74
C TYR A 11 16.09 -6.55 6.79
N ILE A 12 15.97 -5.28 6.41
CA ILE A 12 15.44 -4.21 7.27
C ILE A 12 14.35 -3.50 6.49
N GLY A 13 13.12 -3.58 6.98
CA GLY A 13 12.00 -3.02 6.26
C GLY A 13 10.66 -3.35 6.89
N GLN A 14 9.60 -3.30 6.10
CA GLN A 14 8.27 -3.69 6.56
C GLN A 14 8.00 -5.18 6.36
N ASP A 15 7.14 -5.71 7.22
CA ASP A 15 6.41 -6.93 6.92
C ASP A 15 5.28 -6.60 5.93
N SER A 16 5.52 -6.93 4.64
CA SER A 16 4.58 -6.63 3.57
C SER A 16 3.25 -7.35 3.74
N TYR A 17 3.25 -8.59 4.25
CA TYR A 17 2.03 -9.34 4.51
C TYR A 17 1.21 -8.69 5.63
N GLN A 18 1.83 -8.35 6.75
CA GLN A 18 1.14 -7.67 7.85
C GLN A 18 0.65 -6.27 7.44
N SER A 19 1.39 -5.56 6.58
CA SER A 19 0.92 -4.27 6.06
C SER A 19 -0.34 -4.41 5.19
N GLY A 20 -0.47 -5.49 4.44
CA GLY A 20 -1.69 -5.82 3.72
C GLY A 20 -2.87 -6.13 4.64
N LYS A 21 -2.65 -6.89 5.72
CA LYS A 21 -3.68 -7.14 6.75
C LYS A 21 -4.10 -5.84 7.44
N LEU A 22 -3.13 -4.94 7.72
CA LEU A 22 -3.42 -3.62 8.28
C LEU A 22 -4.28 -2.79 7.33
N ALA A 23 -3.98 -2.78 6.02
CA ALA A 23 -4.82 -2.11 5.02
C ALA A 23 -6.24 -2.68 5.02
N GLY A 24 -6.40 -4.01 5.10
CA GLY A 24 -7.70 -4.66 5.22
C GLY A 24 -8.48 -4.20 6.47
N LYS A 25 -7.79 -4.06 7.61
CA LYS A 25 -8.38 -3.53 8.84
C LYS A 25 -8.84 -2.09 8.67
N LEU A 26 -8.03 -1.22 8.05
CA LEU A 26 -8.37 0.18 7.80
C LEU A 26 -9.58 0.31 6.86
N ILE A 27 -9.63 -0.50 5.80
CA ILE A 27 -10.75 -0.57 4.86
C ILE A 27 -12.04 -0.96 5.58
N SER A 28 -11.98 -1.93 6.51
CA SER A 28 -13.15 -2.42 7.22
C SER A 28 -13.72 -1.41 8.23
N TYR A 29 -12.96 -0.37 8.63
CA TYR A 29 -13.45 0.65 9.55
C TYR A 29 -14.45 1.59 8.88
N GLY A 30 -15.60 1.74 9.53
CA GLY A 30 -16.66 2.65 9.08
C GLY A 30 -17.55 2.10 7.96
N GLU A 31 -17.26 0.92 7.43
CA GLU A 31 -18.11 0.25 6.44
C GLU A 31 -19.12 -0.65 7.14
N LYS A 32 -20.41 -0.30 7.04
CA LYS A 32 -21.50 -1.10 7.60
C LYS A 32 -21.96 -2.23 6.70
N ASN A 33 -21.73 -2.09 5.40
CA ASN A 33 -22.16 -3.04 4.37
C ASN A 33 -20.93 -3.58 3.61
N PRO A 34 -20.98 -4.82 3.14
CA PRO A 34 -19.97 -5.35 2.23
C PRO A 34 -19.84 -4.47 1.00
N CYS A 35 -18.63 -4.16 0.61
CA CYS A 35 -18.35 -3.36 -0.58
C CYS A 35 -17.33 -4.04 -1.47
N ARG A 36 -17.21 -3.52 -2.69
CA ARG A 36 -16.14 -3.90 -3.60
C ARG A 36 -14.88 -3.11 -3.27
N ILE A 37 -13.74 -3.78 -3.28
CA ILE A 37 -12.41 -3.22 -3.06
C ILE A 37 -11.61 -3.41 -4.34
N LEU A 38 -11.00 -2.35 -4.83
CA LEU A 38 -10.08 -2.41 -5.96
C LEU A 38 -8.63 -2.32 -5.46
N VAL A 39 -7.85 -3.35 -5.68
CA VAL A 39 -6.41 -3.35 -5.44
C VAL A 39 -5.72 -2.89 -6.72
N THR A 40 -4.83 -1.92 -6.62
CA THR A 40 -4.08 -1.41 -7.76
C THR A 40 -2.58 -1.55 -7.56
N HIS A 41 -1.91 -2.13 -8.55
CA HIS A 41 -0.45 -2.21 -8.66
C HIS A 41 -0.02 -1.24 -9.77
N ILE A 42 0.76 -0.21 -9.42
CA ILE A 42 1.10 0.87 -10.37
C ILE A 42 2.58 0.83 -10.68
N ASP A 43 2.93 0.68 -11.99
CA ASP A 43 4.28 0.60 -12.55
C ASP A 43 5.18 -0.51 -11.95
N GLU A 44 4.60 -1.48 -11.29
CA GLU A 44 5.31 -2.64 -10.79
C GLU A 44 4.47 -3.88 -11.07
N GLU A 45 5.05 -4.87 -11.74
CA GLU A 45 4.40 -6.15 -12.00
C GLU A 45 4.49 -7.05 -10.76
N ILE A 46 3.37 -7.67 -10.38
CA ILE A 46 3.33 -8.58 -9.22
C ILE A 46 4.33 -9.74 -9.39
N SER A 47 4.50 -10.21 -10.61
CA SER A 47 5.43 -11.30 -10.94
C SER A 47 6.88 -10.98 -10.57
N ASN A 48 7.27 -9.72 -10.63
CA ASN A 48 8.62 -9.24 -10.37
C ASN A 48 8.78 -8.59 -8.99
N ALA A 49 7.69 -8.40 -8.26
CA ALA A 49 7.63 -7.64 -7.02
C ALA A 49 6.94 -8.44 -5.90
N ALA A 50 7.62 -9.46 -5.37
CA ALA A 50 7.09 -10.36 -4.34
C ALA A 50 6.46 -9.63 -3.13
N HIS A 51 6.94 -8.43 -2.81
CA HIS A 51 6.37 -7.62 -1.73
C HIS A 51 4.96 -7.10 -2.03
N LEU A 52 4.62 -6.84 -3.31
CA LEU A 52 3.27 -6.43 -3.70
C LEU A 52 2.29 -7.59 -3.57
N GLY A 53 2.69 -8.78 -4.04
CA GLY A 53 1.90 -9.99 -3.87
C GLY A 53 1.65 -10.31 -2.39
N LYS A 54 2.66 -10.14 -1.52
CA LYS A 54 2.51 -10.30 -0.06
C LYS A 54 1.53 -9.28 0.53
N LYS A 55 1.54 -8.01 0.09
CA LYS A 55 0.58 -6.98 0.53
C LYS A 55 -0.85 -7.37 0.13
N GLU A 56 -1.05 -7.75 -1.13
CA GLU A 56 -2.37 -8.19 -1.60
C GLU A 56 -2.84 -9.45 -0.88
N GLN A 57 -1.98 -10.44 -0.72
CA GLN A 57 -2.31 -11.68 0.00
C GLN A 57 -2.73 -11.37 1.45
N GLY A 58 -2.00 -10.48 2.15
CA GLY A 58 -2.36 -10.05 3.50
C GLY A 58 -3.75 -9.41 3.57
N LEU A 59 -4.09 -8.56 2.58
CA LEU A 59 -5.42 -7.97 2.45
C LEU A 59 -6.50 -9.05 2.27
N ARG A 60 -6.31 -9.96 1.30
CA ARG A 60 -7.27 -11.03 1.00
C ARG A 60 -7.48 -11.95 2.19
N ASP A 61 -6.40 -12.33 2.88
CA ASP A 61 -6.47 -13.17 4.06
C ASP A 61 -7.21 -12.50 5.21
N TYR A 62 -7.04 -11.18 5.39
CA TYR A 62 -7.79 -10.44 6.39
C TYR A 62 -9.31 -10.58 6.18
N PHE A 63 -9.79 -10.43 4.95
CA PHE A 63 -11.21 -10.52 4.64
C PHE A 63 -11.72 -11.97 4.65
N SER A 64 -10.93 -12.93 4.19
CA SER A 64 -11.32 -14.35 4.16
C SER A 64 -11.37 -14.99 5.55
N GLN A 65 -10.48 -14.59 6.46
CA GLN A 65 -10.39 -15.14 7.81
C GLN A 65 -11.41 -14.53 8.78
N THR A 66 -12.06 -13.44 8.41
CA THR A 66 -13.02 -12.74 9.25
C THR A 66 -14.43 -13.02 8.76
N GLU A 67 -15.19 -13.85 9.48
CA GLU A 67 -16.47 -14.42 9.02
C GLU A 67 -17.45 -13.37 8.48
N HIS A 68 -17.66 -12.27 9.20
CA HIS A 68 -18.57 -11.20 8.80
C HIS A 68 -18.07 -10.35 7.62
N LEU A 69 -16.80 -10.51 7.21
CA LEU A 69 -16.18 -9.78 6.12
C LEU A 69 -16.03 -10.60 4.82
N LYS A 70 -16.41 -11.88 4.82
CA LYS A 70 -16.33 -12.76 3.63
C LYS A 70 -17.15 -12.30 2.42
N LYS A 71 -18.05 -11.34 2.61
CA LYS A 71 -18.91 -10.79 1.56
C LYS A 71 -18.24 -9.66 0.75
N TYR A 72 -17.02 -9.26 1.09
CA TYR A 72 -16.29 -8.26 0.31
C TYR A 72 -15.76 -8.87 -0.98
N GLU A 73 -15.95 -8.17 -2.09
CA GLU A 73 -15.39 -8.53 -3.39
C GLU A 73 -14.08 -7.78 -3.59
N ILE A 74 -12.98 -8.52 -3.83
CA ILE A 74 -11.65 -7.93 -4.02
C ILE A 74 -11.22 -8.19 -5.45
N LEU A 75 -11.10 -7.13 -6.23
CA LEU A 75 -10.58 -7.10 -7.58
C LEU A 75 -9.17 -6.54 -7.59
N SER A 76 -8.31 -7.04 -8.48
CA SER A 76 -6.95 -6.54 -8.64
C SER A 76 -6.68 -6.15 -10.08
N ILE A 77 -6.01 -5.02 -10.28
CA ILE A 77 -5.56 -4.53 -11.57
C ILE A 77 -4.11 -4.05 -11.51
N GLU A 78 -3.41 -4.22 -12.62
CA GLU A 78 -2.09 -3.63 -12.86
C GLU A 78 -2.22 -2.43 -13.78
N LEU A 79 -1.56 -1.33 -13.44
CA LEU A 79 -1.59 -0.07 -14.17
C LEU A 79 -0.17 0.34 -14.56
N LYS A 80 0.02 0.75 -15.81
CA LYS A 80 1.29 1.26 -16.31
C LYS A 80 1.16 2.73 -16.69
N LEU A 81 1.80 3.61 -15.95
CA LEU A 81 1.70 5.06 -16.19
C LEU A 81 2.33 5.50 -17.51
N SER A 82 3.21 4.69 -18.10
CA SER A 82 3.72 4.89 -19.46
C SER A 82 2.65 4.71 -20.54
N GLU A 83 1.57 3.97 -20.23
CA GLU A 83 0.45 3.64 -21.10
C GLU A 83 -0.81 4.36 -20.58
N LEU A 84 -0.83 5.70 -20.66
CA LEU A 84 -1.86 6.54 -20.03
C LEU A 84 -3.27 6.26 -20.55
N GLU A 85 -3.43 6.03 -21.84
CA GLU A 85 -4.73 5.74 -22.45
C GLU A 85 -5.29 4.42 -21.94
N ASP A 86 -4.48 3.35 -21.93
CA ASP A 86 -4.89 2.05 -21.40
C ASP A 86 -5.18 2.10 -19.90
N THR A 87 -4.35 2.83 -19.15
CA THR A 87 -4.58 3.06 -17.72
C THR A 87 -5.92 3.73 -17.46
N CYS A 88 -6.28 4.76 -18.25
CA CYS A 88 -7.58 5.43 -18.12
C CYS A 88 -8.72 4.47 -18.51
N ASN A 89 -8.60 3.72 -19.61
CA ASN A 89 -9.62 2.76 -20.03
C ASN A 89 -9.88 1.68 -18.99
N ILE A 90 -8.82 1.14 -18.37
CA ILE A 90 -8.95 0.15 -17.29
C ILE A 90 -9.67 0.75 -16.08
N LEU A 91 -9.29 1.96 -15.67
CA LEU A 91 -9.94 2.65 -14.55
C LEU A 91 -11.41 2.96 -14.86
N ASP A 92 -11.73 3.41 -16.08
CA ASP A 92 -13.10 3.70 -16.52
C ASP A 92 -13.99 2.45 -16.43
N GLN A 93 -13.52 1.28 -16.86
CA GLN A 93 -14.24 0.02 -16.76
C GLN A 93 -14.63 -0.34 -15.32
N HIS A 94 -13.74 -0.08 -14.35
CA HIS A 94 -13.99 -0.43 -12.96
C HIS A 94 -14.71 0.65 -12.17
N LEU A 95 -14.57 1.93 -12.52
CA LEU A 95 -15.04 3.06 -11.72
C LEU A 95 -16.33 3.70 -12.25
N SER A 96 -16.68 3.49 -13.53
CA SER A 96 -17.92 4.02 -14.12
C SER A 96 -19.12 3.08 -13.98
N SER A 97 -18.91 1.86 -13.48
CA SER A 97 -19.98 0.88 -13.27
C SER A 97 -20.90 1.25 -12.09
N PRO A 98 -22.19 0.91 -12.13
CA PRO A 98 -23.08 1.02 -10.96
C PRO A 98 -22.55 0.25 -9.74
N SER A 99 -21.75 -0.80 -9.95
CA SER A 99 -21.10 -1.59 -8.90
C SER A 99 -19.64 -1.15 -8.67
N LYS A 100 -19.36 0.17 -8.75
CA LYS A 100 -18.03 0.71 -8.51
C LYS A 100 -17.50 0.37 -7.11
N PRO A 101 -16.18 0.24 -6.92
CA PRO A 101 -15.61 0.00 -5.61
C PRO A 101 -15.84 1.19 -4.69
N ALA A 102 -16.05 0.91 -3.41
CA ALA A 102 -16.11 1.96 -2.38
C ALA A 102 -14.73 2.33 -1.84
N GLN A 103 -13.76 1.44 -2.02
CA GLN A 103 -12.40 1.57 -1.51
C GLN A 103 -11.39 1.17 -2.57
N ILE A 104 -10.27 1.90 -2.66
CA ILE A 104 -9.14 1.54 -3.51
C ILE A 104 -7.91 1.40 -2.64
N PHE A 105 -7.24 0.25 -2.74
CA PHE A 105 -5.97 -0.01 -2.09
C PHE A 105 -4.83 0.02 -3.11
N VAL A 106 -3.97 1.01 -2.99
CA VAL A 106 -2.78 1.16 -3.84
C VAL A 106 -1.59 0.54 -3.13
N THR A 107 -1.04 -0.53 -3.68
CA THR A 107 0.05 -1.30 -3.04
C THR A 107 1.43 -0.65 -3.14
N THR A 108 1.56 0.35 -4.00
CA THR A 108 2.78 1.14 -4.22
C THR A 108 2.67 2.53 -3.59
N SER A 109 3.74 3.33 -3.63
CA SER A 109 3.74 4.72 -3.15
C SER A 109 3.04 5.73 -4.09
N ARG A 110 2.30 5.24 -5.10
CA ARG A 110 1.74 6.05 -6.18
C ARG A 110 0.24 6.34 -6.04
N ALA A 111 -0.28 6.38 -4.80
CA ALA A 111 -1.70 6.61 -4.52
C ALA A 111 -2.24 7.92 -5.11
N HIS A 112 -1.41 8.94 -5.23
CA HIS A 112 -1.77 10.24 -5.83
C HIS A 112 -2.24 10.14 -7.28
N HIS A 113 -1.81 9.14 -8.07
CA HIS A 113 -2.31 8.96 -9.44
C HIS A 113 -3.78 8.56 -9.44
N ILE A 114 -4.18 7.66 -8.56
CA ILE A 114 -5.59 7.29 -8.40
C ILE A 114 -6.40 8.47 -7.90
N ALA A 115 -5.92 9.17 -6.87
CA ALA A 115 -6.62 10.34 -6.33
C ALA A 115 -6.82 11.44 -7.39
N LYS A 116 -5.79 11.71 -8.20
CA LYS A 116 -5.87 12.65 -9.32
C LYS A 116 -6.89 12.21 -10.37
N TYR A 117 -6.92 10.92 -10.71
CA TYR A 117 -7.90 10.37 -11.66
C TYR A 117 -9.34 10.54 -11.13
N LEU A 118 -9.60 10.18 -9.86
CA LEU A 118 -10.91 10.32 -9.24
C LEU A 118 -11.41 11.77 -9.28
N GLN A 119 -10.56 12.74 -8.90
CA GLN A 119 -10.92 14.16 -8.93
C GLN A 119 -11.21 14.65 -10.35
N ARG A 120 -10.35 14.29 -11.32
CA ARG A 120 -10.49 14.72 -12.72
C ARG A 120 -11.80 14.26 -13.34
N ASN A 121 -12.26 13.07 -12.94
CA ASN A 121 -13.49 12.47 -13.46
C ASN A 121 -14.72 12.69 -12.54
N HIS A 122 -14.61 13.57 -11.52
CA HIS A 122 -15.69 13.89 -10.58
C HIS A 122 -16.27 12.62 -9.91
N ILE A 123 -15.41 11.66 -9.58
CA ILE A 123 -15.80 10.42 -8.91
C ILE A 123 -15.60 10.61 -7.41
N ASP A 124 -16.70 10.83 -6.72
CA ASP A 124 -16.72 11.03 -5.27
C ASP A 124 -17.05 9.74 -4.51
N ASN A 125 -16.87 9.78 -3.18
CA ASN A 125 -17.23 8.70 -2.26
C ASN A 125 -16.40 7.41 -2.40
N ILE A 126 -15.23 7.48 -3.01
CA ILE A 126 -14.23 6.40 -3.02
C ILE A 126 -13.06 6.81 -2.13
N LYS A 127 -12.77 6.01 -1.11
CA LYS A 127 -11.61 6.25 -0.25
C LYS A 127 -10.39 5.54 -0.80
N VAL A 128 -9.27 6.24 -0.83
CA VAL A 128 -7.99 5.69 -1.27
C VAL A 128 -7.10 5.43 -0.06
N ILE A 129 -6.51 4.24 -0.01
CA ILE A 129 -5.49 3.85 0.96
C ILE A 129 -4.23 3.50 0.19
N GLY A 130 -3.11 4.02 0.62
CA GLY A 130 -1.83 3.81 -0.07
C GLY A 130 -0.65 3.77 0.87
N TYR A 131 0.53 3.95 0.29
CA TYR A 131 1.80 3.92 1.01
C TYR A 131 2.57 5.22 0.83
N ASP A 132 3.40 5.51 1.82
CA ASP A 132 4.44 6.53 1.84
C ASP A 132 3.97 7.98 1.79
N LEU A 133 4.72 8.82 2.50
CA LEU A 133 4.47 10.25 2.65
C LEU A 133 5.15 11.06 1.55
N LEU A 134 4.93 10.70 0.29
CA LEU A 134 5.37 11.53 -0.82
C LEU A 134 4.60 12.86 -0.81
N PRO A 135 5.23 13.99 -1.19
CA PRO A 135 4.55 15.28 -1.23
C PRO A 135 3.22 15.25 -1.98
N GLN A 136 3.16 14.50 -3.10
CA GLN A 136 1.94 14.33 -3.88
C GLN A 136 0.85 13.56 -3.11
N ASN A 137 1.21 12.50 -2.38
CA ASN A 137 0.26 11.75 -1.57
C ASN A 137 -0.29 12.60 -0.41
N ILE A 138 0.59 13.40 0.21
CA ILE A 138 0.23 14.35 1.28
C ILE A 138 -0.78 15.38 0.76
N GLU A 139 -0.55 15.95 -0.42
CA GLU A 139 -1.50 16.89 -1.04
C GLU A 139 -2.90 16.29 -1.17
N TRP A 140 -3.02 15.04 -1.64
CA TRP A 140 -4.31 14.38 -1.80
C TRP A 140 -4.93 13.91 -0.48
N MET A 141 -4.13 13.63 0.53
CA MET A 141 -4.61 13.41 1.88
C MET A 141 -5.20 14.70 2.47
N THR A 142 -4.55 15.85 2.29
CA THR A 142 -5.05 17.15 2.71
C THR A 142 -6.38 17.50 2.02
N LYS A 143 -6.57 17.08 0.77
CA LYS A 143 -7.83 17.23 0.02
C LYS A 143 -8.91 16.21 0.42
N GLY A 144 -8.58 15.22 1.26
CA GLY A 144 -9.51 14.20 1.76
C GLY A 144 -9.75 13.01 0.82
N THR A 145 -9.11 12.96 -0.36
CA THR A 145 -9.26 11.83 -1.30
C THR A 145 -8.48 10.60 -0.82
N ILE A 146 -7.27 10.80 -0.29
CA ILE A 146 -6.51 9.73 0.36
C ILE A 146 -6.87 9.75 1.84
N ALA A 147 -7.49 8.66 2.31
CA ALA A 147 -7.95 8.53 3.70
C ALA A 147 -6.83 8.10 4.65
N PHE A 148 -5.98 7.17 4.21
CA PHE A 148 -4.88 6.62 5.00
C PHE A 148 -3.64 6.41 4.15
N LEU A 149 -2.47 6.68 4.75
CA LEU A 149 -1.17 6.27 4.22
C LEU A 149 -0.47 5.38 5.25
N ILE A 150 0.05 4.24 4.79
CA ILE A 150 0.90 3.38 5.60
C ILE A 150 2.35 3.82 5.35
N ASN A 151 2.96 4.47 6.33
CA ASN A 151 4.32 4.96 6.20
C ASN A 151 5.32 3.82 6.40
N GLN A 152 6.19 3.62 5.43
CA GLN A 152 7.21 2.57 5.44
C GLN A 152 8.49 3.00 6.16
N ASN A 153 8.54 4.20 6.71
CA ASN A 153 9.66 4.75 7.45
C ASN A 153 11.00 4.63 6.68
N PRO A 154 11.14 5.21 5.49
CA PRO A 154 12.35 5.08 4.68
C PRO A 154 13.60 5.64 5.38
N LYS A 155 13.46 6.69 6.20
CA LYS A 155 14.55 7.22 7.02
C LYS A 155 15.05 6.19 8.03
N GLY A 156 14.13 5.50 8.71
CA GLY A 156 14.44 4.43 9.64
C GLY A 156 15.09 3.24 8.95
N GLN A 157 14.62 2.87 7.76
CA GLN A 157 15.23 1.80 6.96
C GLN A 157 16.71 2.14 6.64
N GLY A 158 16.97 3.35 6.16
CA GLY A 158 18.33 3.82 5.88
C GLY A 158 19.22 3.83 7.12
N TYR A 159 18.73 4.41 8.22
CA TYR A 159 19.45 4.46 9.51
C TYR A 159 19.83 3.06 10.00
N TRP A 160 18.87 2.17 10.12
CA TRP A 160 19.10 0.82 10.62
C TRP A 160 19.95 -0.02 9.68
N GLY A 161 19.83 0.19 8.35
CA GLY A 161 20.68 -0.46 7.36
C GLY A 161 22.15 -0.14 7.58
N ILE A 162 22.48 1.14 7.71
CA ILE A 162 23.86 1.58 7.99
C ILE A 162 24.33 1.11 9.36
N TYR A 163 23.47 1.21 10.39
CA TYR A 163 23.80 0.80 11.75
C TYR A 163 24.16 -0.69 11.83
N GLU A 164 23.38 -1.57 11.25
CA GLU A 164 23.66 -3.01 11.26
C GLU A 164 24.89 -3.35 10.41
N LEU A 165 25.09 -2.63 9.30
CA LEU A 165 26.31 -2.80 8.50
C LEU A 165 27.58 -2.42 9.28
N VAL A 166 27.57 -1.31 10.01
CA VAL A 166 28.68 -0.89 10.90
C VAL A 166 28.89 -1.92 12.01
N ASN A 167 27.82 -2.39 12.67
CA ASN A 167 27.90 -3.44 13.68
C ASN A 167 28.64 -4.68 13.14
N HIS A 168 28.29 -5.10 11.92
CA HIS A 168 28.92 -6.27 11.30
C HIS A 168 30.34 -6.02 10.87
N LEU A 169 30.60 -4.96 10.10
CA LEU A 169 31.89 -4.74 9.45
C LEU A 169 32.94 -4.21 10.41
N VAL A 170 32.59 -3.27 11.29
CA VAL A 170 33.53 -2.59 12.19
C VAL A 170 33.61 -3.32 13.52
N PHE A 171 32.47 -3.55 14.17
CA PHE A 171 32.44 -4.14 15.51
C PHE A 171 32.41 -5.67 15.51
N LYS A 172 32.38 -6.32 14.34
CA LYS A 172 32.34 -7.78 14.17
C LYS A 172 31.20 -8.45 14.96
N LYS A 173 30.10 -7.72 15.19
CA LYS A 173 28.93 -8.24 15.88
C LYS A 173 28.07 -9.07 14.94
N LYS A 174 27.40 -10.06 15.48
CA LYS A 174 26.35 -10.79 14.76
C LYS A 174 25.13 -9.89 14.63
N VAL A 175 24.60 -9.78 13.41
CA VAL A 175 23.37 -9.05 13.12
C VAL A 175 22.22 -10.01 12.88
N ASN A 176 20.99 -9.56 13.17
CA ASN A 176 19.81 -10.35 12.87
C ASN A 176 19.53 -10.38 11.38
N LYS A 177 19.18 -11.55 10.85
CA LYS A 177 18.80 -11.72 9.45
C LYS A 177 17.56 -10.93 9.06
N LEU A 178 16.68 -10.62 10.03
CA LEU A 178 15.40 -9.98 9.80
C LEU A 178 15.12 -8.93 10.89
N LYS A 179 14.79 -7.70 10.47
CA LYS A 179 14.36 -6.61 11.34
C LYS A 179 13.18 -5.89 10.70
N PHE A 180 11.99 -6.20 11.19
CA PHE A 180 10.81 -5.46 10.80
C PHE A 180 10.71 -4.12 11.54
N LEU A 181 10.41 -3.07 10.81
CA LEU A 181 10.11 -1.74 11.33
C LEU A 181 8.60 -1.59 11.55
N PRO A 182 8.19 -0.72 12.49
CA PRO A 182 6.78 -0.44 12.73
C PRO A 182 6.02 -0.02 11.46
N LEU A 183 4.74 -0.37 11.42
CA LEU A 183 3.79 0.06 10.40
C LEU A 183 3.02 1.27 10.95
N ASP A 184 3.42 2.47 10.54
CA ASP A 184 2.74 3.70 11.00
C ASP A 184 1.53 3.99 10.12
N ILE A 185 0.38 4.21 10.76
CA ILE A 185 -0.83 4.67 10.09
C ILE A 185 -0.86 6.20 10.16
N VAL A 186 -0.88 6.83 8.98
CA VAL A 186 -0.93 8.27 8.86
C VAL A 186 -2.27 8.71 8.30
N THR A 187 -2.88 9.67 8.98
CA THR A 187 -4.08 10.39 8.58
C THR A 187 -3.76 11.87 8.50
N PHE A 188 -4.71 12.68 8.03
CA PHE A 188 -4.54 14.13 8.03
C PHE A 188 -4.24 14.69 9.43
N GLU A 189 -4.87 14.13 10.47
CA GLU A 189 -4.77 14.62 11.86
C GLU A 189 -3.41 14.41 12.49
N ASN A 190 -2.67 13.36 12.08
CA ASN A 190 -1.34 13.08 12.64
C ASN A 190 -0.18 13.35 11.66
N LEU A 191 -0.48 13.87 10.47
CA LEU A 191 0.50 14.12 9.41
C LEU A 191 1.64 15.07 9.86
N GLY A 192 1.33 16.04 10.70
CA GLY A 192 2.30 17.03 11.17
C GLY A 192 3.41 16.48 12.09
N TYR A 193 3.35 15.21 12.48
CA TYR A 193 4.37 14.56 13.32
C TYR A 193 5.41 13.76 12.51
N TYR A 194 5.31 13.71 11.20
CA TYR A 194 6.18 12.97 10.28
C TYR A 194 6.98 13.91 9.37
#